data_aa4aacb8e5a725fb69bea263724eb8b4
#
_entry.id   aa4aacb8e5a725fb69bea263724eb8b4
#
_cell.length_a   1.000
_cell.length_b   1.000
_cell.length_c   1.000
_cell.angle_alpha   90.00
_cell.angle_beta   90.00
_cell.angle_gamma   90.00
#
_symmetry.space_group_name_H-M   'P 1'
#
loop_
_entity.id
_entity.type
_entity.pdbx_description
1 polymer ?
#
loop_
_entity_poly.entity_id
_entity_poly.type
_entity_poly.pdbx_seq_one_letter_code
_entity_poly.pdbx_strand_id
1 'polypeptide(L)'
;SFSCAVLELPYIFGTQPGRKPVWTVLIEQIAFMDKWPFTMYPKGGTAMLTCRQVGEVICGAAERKKAGFEALPIAMYNQTWKEFLSIVYDARGMGKDRKIVSVAPWMMKMGMIKPALDYKKRKIDSGMDLFDLPDIMDLNLFINNAYAKELGATEDDIVDAIFDSVKVSVASYNGTVKLLDMKGE
;
A
#
# COMPACT_ATOMS: atom_id res chain seq x y z
N SER A 1 2.88 -4.52 36.55
CA SER A 1 2.04 -4.05 35.45
C SER A 1 2.89 -4.01 34.19
N PHE A 2 2.33 -4.37 33.06
CA PHE A 2 2.97 -4.22 31.75
C PHE A 2 2.21 -3.18 30.93
N SER A 3 2.88 -2.62 29.92
CA SER A 3 2.28 -1.71 28.95
C SER A 3 2.35 -2.36 27.57
N CYS A 4 1.28 -2.26 26.81
CA CYS A 4 1.21 -2.77 25.45
C CYS A 4 0.52 -1.73 24.55
N ALA A 5 1.20 -1.29 23.52
CA ALA A 5 0.62 -0.45 22.47
C ALA A 5 0.59 -1.25 21.17
N VAL A 6 -0.59 -1.36 20.56
CA VAL A 6 -0.78 -1.91 19.22
C VAL A 6 -0.90 -0.75 18.25
N LEU A 7 0.04 -0.64 17.31
CA LEU A 7 0.03 0.35 16.25
C LEU A 7 -0.65 -0.25 15.02
N GLU A 8 -1.82 0.26 14.69
CA GLU A 8 -2.58 -0.15 13.50
C GLU A 8 -2.07 0.65 12.30
N LEU A 9 -1.10 0.08 11.58
CA LEU A 9 -0.40 0.74 10.48
C LEU A 9 -1.16 0.58 9.16
N PRO A 10 -1.32 1.66 8.37
CA PRO A 10 -1.93 1.62 7.04
C PRO A 10 -0.92 1.18 5.97
N TYR A 11 -1.10 1.61 4.73
CA TYR A 11 -0.11 1.38 3.68
C TYR A 11 1.20 2.13 3.95
N ILE A 12 2.31 1.40 3.87
CA ILE A 12 3.65 1.91 4.17
C ILE A 12 4.45 2.01 2.87
N PHE A 13 5.06 3.17 2.64
CA PHE A 13 5.91 3.43 1.49
C PHE A 13 7.34 3.74 1.91
N GLY A 14 8.27 3.27 1.09
CA GLY A 14 9.70 3.36 1.29
C GLY A 14 10.38 2.12 0.76
N THR A 15 11.70 2.09 0.82
CA THR A 15 12.49 0.98 0.28
C THR A 15 13.35 0.34 1.36
N GLN A 16 13.57 -0.96 1.21
CA GLN A 16 14.53 -1.71 1.99
C GLN A 16 15.51 -2.39 1.02
N PRO A 17 16.80 -2.10 1.11
CA PRO A 17 17.79 -2.73 0.24
C PRO A 17 17.72 -4.26 0.31
N GLY A 18 17.75 -4.90 -0.86
CA GLY A 18 17.82 -6.35 -1.00
C GLY A 18 16.50 -7.10 -0.76
N ARG A 19 15.40 -6.43 -0.41
CA ARG A 19 14.08 -7.06 -0.27
C ARG A 19 13.16 -6.75 -1.44
N LYS A 20 12.35 -7.75 -1.83
CA LYS A 20 11.28 -7.56 -2.81
C LYS A 20 10.17 -6.72 -2.16
N PRO A 21 9.85 -5.53 -2.70
CA PRO A 21 8.76 -4.73 -2.16
C PRO A 21 7.41 -5.44 -2.33
N VAL A 22 6.54 -5.32 -1.35
CA VAL A 22 5.13 -5.80 -1.43
C VAL A 22 4.42 -5.17 -2.62
N TRP A 23 4.74 -3.94 -2.95
CA TRP A 23 4.16 -3.19 -4.06
C TRP A 23 4.43 -3.78 -5.45
N THR A 24 5.35 -4.74 -5.58
CA THR A 24 5.55 -5.49 -6.84
C THR A 24 4.24 -6.17 -7.29
N VAL A 25 3.41 -6.64 -6.35
CA VAL A 25 2.10 -7.25 -6.66
C VAL A 25 1.16 -6.22 -7.31
N LEU A 26 1.15 -4.98 -6.79
CA LEU A 26 0.39 -3.89 -7.40
C LEU A 26 0.87 -3.60 -8.82
N ILE A 27 2.19 -3.54 -9.03
CA ILE A 27 2.76 -3.31 -10.37
C ILE A 27 2.34 -4.42 -11.35
N GLU A 28 2.34 -5.67 -10.92
CA GLU A 28 1.86 -6.80 -11.73
C GLU A 28 0.38 -6.63 -12.12
N GLN A 29 -0.46 -6.22 -11.16
CA GLN A 29 -1.89 -6.00 -11.40
C GLN A 29 -2.17 -4.84 -12.37
N ILE A 30 -1.51 -3.71 -12.19
CA ILE A 30 -1.74 -2.55 -13.06
C ILE A 30 -1.08 -2.70 -14.42
N ALA A 31 0.01 -3.47 -14.56
CA ALA A 31 0.64 -3.76 -15.85
C ALA A 31 -0.32 -4.46 -16.82
N PHE A 32 -1.28 -5.24 -16.32
CA PHE A 32 -2.33 -5.81 -17.16
C PHE A 32 -3.19 -4.74 -17.84
N MET A 33 -3.39 -3.59 -17.19
CA MET A 33 -4.18 -2.48 -17.70
C MET A 33 -3.40 -1.55 -18.65
N ASP A 34 -2.09 -1.73 -18.80
CA ASP A 34 -1.25 -0.89 -19.67
C ASP A 34 -1.62 -0.98 -21.15
N LYS A 35 -2.29 -2.07 -21.54
CA LYS A 35 -2.82 -2.30 -22.89
C LYS A 35 -3.93 -1.33 -23.27
N TRP A 36 -4.56 -0.69 -22.28
CA TRP A 36 -5.67 0.22 -22.47
C TRP A 36 -5.23 1.66 -22.27
N PRO A 37 -5.85 2.62 -22.94
CA PRO A 37 -5.50 4.04 -22.79
C PRO A 37 -5.97 4.64 -21.47
N PHE A 38 -6.60 3.84 -20.61
CA PHE A 38 -7.10 4.24 -19.30
C PHE A 38 -6.93 3.12 -18.27
N THR A 39 -6.96 3.49 -17.01
CA THR A 39 -6.96 2.57 -15.88
C THR A 39 -8.29 2.65 -15.16
N MET A 40 -8.86 1.50 -14.84
CA MET A 40 -10.09 1.40 -14.04
C MET A 40 -9.73 1.09 -12.59
N TYR A 41 -10.32 1.85 -11.66
CA TYR A 41 -10.08 1.62 -10.24
C TYR A 41 -11.29 2.05 -9.39
N PRO A 42 -11.48 1.53 -8.16
CA PRO A 42 -12.54 1.97 -7.26
C PRO A 42 -12.37 3.43 -6.85
N LYS A 43 -13.45 4.04 -6.35
CA LYS A 43 -13.49 5.47 -6.06
C LYS A 43 -12.84 5.87 -4.74
N GLY A 44 -12.73 4.93 -3.80
CA GLY A 44 -12.25 5.20 -2.45
C GLY A 44 -10.80 5.62 -2.34
N GLY A 45 -10.28 5.54 -1.14
CA GLY A 45 -8.91 5.89 -0.81
C GLY A 45 -8.46 5.26 0.48
N THR A 46 -7.21 5.50 0.84
CA THR A 46 -6.60 4.90 2.01
C THR A 46 -5.63 5.84 2.72
N ALA A 47 -5.35 5.52 3.97
CA ALA A 47 -4.33 6.17 4.76
C ALA A 47 -2.93 5.62 4.43
N MET A 48 -1.90 6.42 4.63
CA MET A 48 -0.52 6.12 4.25
C MET A 48 0.49 6.66 5.25
N LEU A 49 1.66 6.00 5.30
CA LEU A 49 2.84 6.39 6.06
C LEU A 49 4.11 6.14 5.24
N THR A 50 5.19 6.84 5.59
CA THR A 50 6.53 6.45 5.13
C THR A 50 7.20 5.49 6.11
N CYS A 51 8.18 4.71 5.63
CA CYS A 51 8.98 3.83 6.49
C CYS A 51 9.68 4.59 7.62
N ARG A 52 10.11 5.84 7.38
CA ARG A 52 10.73 6.70 8.39
C ARG A 52 9.74 7.03 9.50
N GLN A 53 8.53 7.44 9.14
CA GLN A 53 7.46 7.76 10.10
C GLN A 53 7.03 6.54 10.92
N VAL A 54 7.04 5.33 10.33
CA VAL A 54 6.82 4.09 11.09
C VAL A 54 7.87 3.93 12.18
N GLY A 55 9.14 4.17 11.86
CA GLY A 55 10.22 4.14 12.86
C GLY A 55 10.00 5.16 13.98
N GLU A 56 9.64 6.40 13.62
CA GLU A 56 9.37 7.47 14.59
C GLU A 56 8.23 7.12 15.55
N VAL A 57 7.10 6.62 15.02
CA VAL A 57 5.95 6.26 15.89
C VAL A 57 6.23 5.04 16.76
N ILE A 58 7.04 4.07 16.29
CA ILE A 58 7.46 2.92 17.12
C ILE A 58 8.31 3.41 18.28
N CYS A 59 9.29 4.30 18.03
CA CYS A 59 10.12 4.89 19.09
C CYS A 59 9.25 5.68 20.08
N GLY A 60 8.37 6.56 19.60
CA GLY A 60 7.47 7.33 20.45
C GLY A 60 6.53 6.45 21.29
N ALA A 61 6.01 5.36 20.71
CA ALA A 61 5.18 4.42 21.47
C ALA A 61 5.98 3.68 22.55
N ALA A 62 7.24 3.32 22.27
CA ALA A 62 8.12 2.67 23.25
C ALA A 62 8.49 3.58 24.41
N GLU A 63 8.58 4.90 24.17
CA GLU A 63 8.89 5.90 25.20
C GLU A 63 7.67 6.27 26.06
N ARG A 64 6.44 5.95 25.60
CA ARG A 64 5.23 6.22 26.39
C ARG A 64 5.19 5.38 27.65
N LYS A 65 5.11 6.05 28.80
CA LYS A 65 4.96 5.40 30.12
C LYS A 65 3.47 5.22 30.48
N LYS A 66 2.67 4.68 29.55
CA LYS A 66 1.25 4.46 29.80
C LYS A 66 1.01 3.00 30.14
N ALA A 67 0.51 2.73 31.36
CA ALA A 67 0.18 1.38 31.78
C ALA A 67 -1.10 0.87 31.10
N GLY A 68 -1.14 -0.43 30.80
CA GLY A 68 -2.29 -1.11 30.23
C GLY A 68 -2.15 -1.36 28.73
N PHE A 69 -3.29 -1.59 28.06
CA PHE A 69 -3.39 -1.86 26.64
C PHE A 69 -4.01 -0.66 25.91
N GLU A 70 -3.45 -0.31 24.76
CA GLU A 70 -4.05 0.64 23.84
C GLU A 70 -3.86 0.20 22.38
N ALA A 71 -4.86 0.48 21.52
CA ALA A 71 -4.76 0.32 20.08
C ALA A 71 -4.82 1.72 19.45
N LEU A 72 -3.85 2.02 18.59
CA LEU A 72 -3.65 3.35 18.04
C LEU A 72 -3.66 3.27 16.51
N PRO A 73 -4.70 3.78 15.83
CA PRO A 73 -4.72 3.90 14.39
C PRO A 73 -3.73 5.00 13.97
N ILE A 74 -2.75 4.64 13.18
CA ILE A 74 -1.63 5.50 12.81
C ILE A 74 -1.71 5.86 11.33
N ALA A 75 -1.66 7.15 11.01
CA ALA A 75 -1.53 7.63 9.64
C ALA A 75 -0.93 9.04 9.63
N MET A 76 -0.28 9.41 8.53
CA MET A 76 0.13 10.80 8.28
C MET A 76 -0.57 11.39 7.06
N TYR A 77 -0.81 10.59 6.04
CA TYR A 77 -1.40 11.03 4.78
C TYR A 77 -2.63 10.21 4.43
N ASN A 78 -3.54 10.83 3.71
CA ASN A 78 -4.70 10.18 3.11
C ASN A 78 -4.72 10.51 1.63
N GLN A 79 -4.84 9.50 0.78
CA GLN A 79 -4.95 9.69 -0.66
C GLN A 79 -6.06 8.83 -1.25
N THR A 80 -6.75 9.37 -2.24
CA THR A 80 -7.64 8.58 -3.08
C THR A 80 -6.83 7.64 -3.96
N TRP A 81 -7.42 6.53 -4.38
CA TRP A 81 -6.75 5.62 -5.32
C TRP A 81 -6.38 6.31 -6.63
N LYS A 82 -7.15 7.32 -7.04
CA LYS A 82 -6.84 8.12 -8.23
C LYS A 82 -5.54 8.90 -8.07
N GLU A 83 -5.38 9.60 -6.96
CA GLU A 83 -4.15 10.36 -6.66
C GLU A 83 -2.95 9.43 -6.57
N PHE A 84 -3.08 8.35 -5.81
CA PHE A 84 -2.04 7.35 -5.66
C PHE A 84 -1.62 6.74 -7.00
N LEU A 85 -2.56 6.28 -7.83
CA LEU A 85 -2.25 5.70 -9.13
C LEU A 85 -1.64 6.71 -10.10
N SER A 86 -2.01 7.99 -10.01
CA SER A 86 -1.35 9.05 -10.79
C SER A 86 0.15 9.13 -10.47
N ILE A 87 0.50 9.08 -9.20
CA ILE A 87 1.90 9.04 -8.75
C ILE A 87 2.59 7.76 -9.25
N VAL A 88 1.93 6.60 -9.13
CA VAL A 88 2.47 5.31 -9.58
C VAL A 88 2.77 5.32 -11.08
N TYR A 89 1.87 5.85 -11.92
CA TYR A 89 2.08 5.92 -13.36
C TYR A 89 3.19 6.91 -13.73
N ASP A 90 3.29 8.04 -13.02
CA ASP A 90 4.40 8.98 -13.19
C ASP A 90 5.74 8.32 -12.85
N ALA A 91 5.83 7.62 -11.73
CA ALA A 91 7.02 6.88 -11.31
C ALA A 91 7.44 5.77 -12.31
N ARG A 92 6.46 5.22 -13.06
CA ARG A 92 6.70 4.24 -14.13
C ARG A 92 7.09 4.89 -15.46
N GLY A 93 7.16 6.22 -15.53
CA GLY A 93 7.46 6.97 -16.77
C GLY A 93 6.31 7.02 -17.78
N MET A 94 5.08 6.70 -17.36
CA MET A 94 3.90 6.72 -18.23
C MET A 94 3.15 8.07 -18.22
N GLY A 95 3.65 9.02 -17.39
CA GLY A 95 3.09 10.37 -17.24
C GLY A 95 1.90 10.44 -16.28
N LYS A 96 1.75 11.64 -15.66
CA LYS A 96 0.68 11.93 -14.70
C LYS A 96 -0.72 11.98 -15.35
N ASP A 97 -0.77 12.18 -16.65
CA ASP A 97 -2.01 12.44 -17.38
C ASP A 97 -2.74 11.17 -17.83
N ARG A 98 -2.24 9.99 -17.41
CA ARG A 98 -2.94 8.74 -17.70
C ARG A 98 -4.36 8.81 -17.14
N LYS A 99 -5.35 8.58 -18.00
CA LYS A 99 -6.76 8.61 -17.62
C LYS A 99 -7.08 7.51 -16.63
N ILE A 100 -7.44 7.90 -15.41
CA ILE A 100 -7.92 6.99 -14.36
C ILE A 100 -9.42 7.17 -14.25
N VAL A 101 -10.17 6.10 -14.50
CA VAL A 101 -11.64 6.09 -14.52
C VAL A 101 -12.13 5.34 -13.29
N SER A 102 -12.93 6.02 -12.46
CA SER A 102 -13.62 5.35 -11.35
C SER A 102 -14.70 4.44 -11.87
N VAL A 103 -14.73 3.22 -11.37
CA VAL A 103 -15.72 2.20 -11.70
C VAL A 103 -16.40 1.68 -10.44
N ALA A 104 -17.65 1.29 -10.58
CA ALA A 104 -18.38 0.70 -9.47
C ALA A 104 -17.78 -0.66 -9.08
N PRO A 105 -17.82 -1.06 -7.79
CA PRO A 105 -17.24 -2.31 -7.30
C PRO A 105 -17.68 -3.55 -8.07
N TRP A 106 -18.96 -3.64 -8.46
CA TRP A 106 -19.48 -4.76 -9.20
C TRP A 106 -18.82 -4.99 -10.57
N MET A 107 -18.41 -3.90 -11.24
CA MET A 107 -17.67 -3.98 -12.51
C MET A 107 -16.27 -4.58 -12.30
N MET A 108 -15.60 -4.20 -11.22
CA MET A 108 -14.31 -4.79 -10.86
C MET A 108 -14.44 -6.25 -10.46
N LYS A 109 -15.51 -6.61 -9.72
CA LYS A 109 -15.79 -8.01 -9.36
C LYS A 109 -15.91 -8.91 -10.60
N MET A 110 -16.52 -8.43 -11.67
CA MET A 110 -16.55 -9.18 -12.94
C MET A 110 -15.14 -9.43 -13.49
N GLY A 111 -14.25 -8.46 -13.40
CA GLY A 111 -12.83 -8.63 -13.79
C GLY A 111 -12.05 -9.60 -12.89
N MET A 112 -12.48 -9.77 -11.64
CA MET A 112 -11.84 -10.66 -10.66
C MET A 112 -12.22 -12.14 -10.82
N ILE A 113 -13.24 -12.48 -11.61
CA ILE A 113 -13.71 -13.88 -11.78
C ILE A 113 -12.57 -14.79 -12.25
N LYS A 114 -11.85 -14.39 -13.29
CA LYS A 114 -10.75 -15.21 -13.83
C LYS A 114 -9.58 -15.35 -12.85
N PRO A 115 -9.02 -14.27 -12.24
CA PRO A 115 -8.01 -14.38 -11.19
C PRO A 115 -8.46 -15.26 -10.01
N ALA A 116 -9.69 -15.10 -9.53
CA ALA A 116 -10.21 -15.91 -8.42
C ALA A 116 -10.27 -17.42 -8.77
N LEU A 117 -10.70 -17.76 -9.98
CA LEU A 117 -10.70 -19.14 -10.46
C LEU A 117 -9.28 -19.70 -10.59
N ASP A 118 -8.34 -18.90 -11.07
CA ASP A 118 -6.93 -19.30 -11.19
C ASP A 118 -6.29 -19.53 -9.82
N TYR A 119 -6.59 -18.69 -8.83
CA TYR A 119 -6.13 -18.87 -7.43
C TYR A 119 -6.71 -20.16 -6.84
N LYS A 120 -8.01 -20.39 -7.03
CA LYS A 120 -8.67 -21.62 -6.57
C LYS A 120 -8.06 -22.86 -7.21
N LYS A 121 -7.78 -22.84 -8.52
CA LYS A 121 -7.13 -23.96 -9.22
C LYS A 121 -5.71 -24.23 -8.72
N ARG A 122 -4.96 -23.18 -8.42
CA ARG A 122 -3.57 -23.27 -7.93
C ARG A 122 -3.49 -23.54 -6.43
N LYS A 123 -4.61 -23.57 -5.71
CA LYS A 123 -4.70 -23.68 -4.25
C LYS A 123 -3.89 -22.59 -3.54
N ILE A 124 -3.88 -21.38 -4.10
CA ILE A 124 -3.24 -20.21 -3.51
C ILE A 124 -4.23 -19.57 -2.56
N ASP A 125 -3.84 -19.44 -1.29
CA ASP A 125 -4.57 -18.63 -0.32
C ASP A 125 -4.19 -17.18 -0.53
N SER A 126 -5.16 -16.34 -0.88
CA SER A 126 -4.96 -14.90 -1.06
C SER A 126 -4.96 -14.12 0.28
N GLY A 127 -5.25 -14.80 1.39
CA GLY A 127 -5.39 -14.17 2.71
C GLY A 127 -6.64 -13.29 2.87
N MET A 128 -7.39 -13.06 1.79
CA MET A 128 -8.68 -12.34 1.78
C MET A 128 -9.53 -12.79 0.59
N ASP A 129 -10.84 -12.57 0.68
CA ASP A 129 -11.73 -12.82 -0.45
C ASP A 129 -11.51 -11.74 -1.53
N LEU A 130 -11.12 -12.20 -2.73
CA LEU A 130 -10.88 -11.29 -3.86
C LEU A 130 -12.14 -10.56 -4.33
N PHE A 131 -13.34 -11.09 -4.01
CA PHE A 131 -14.60 -10.44 -4.35
C PHE A 131 -14.99 -9.34 -3.38
N ASP A 132 -14.47 -9.35 -2.15
CA ASP A 132 -14.69 -8.27 -1.17
C ASP A 132 -13.74 -7.09 -1.39
N LEU A 133 -12.58 -7.34 -1.99
CA LEU A 133 -11.57 -6.32 -2.22
C LEU A 133 -12.09 -5.07 -2.94
N PRO A 134 -12.85 -5.16 -4.05
CA PRO A 134 -13.40 -3.97 -4.71
C PRO A 134 -14.35 -3.15 -3.83
N ASP A 135 -15.13 -3.77 -2.95
CA ASP A 135 -16.01 -3.04 -2.03
C ASP A 135 -15.21 -2.30 -0.98
N ILE A 136 -14.19 -2.94 -0.42
CA ILE A 136 -13.27 -2.32 0.56
C ILE A 136 -12.54 -1.13 -0.09
N MET A 137 -12.08 -1.29 -1.32
CA MET A 137 -11.37 -0.24 -2.06
C MET A 137 -12.26 0.91 -2.52
N ASP A 138 -13.59 0.75 -2.52
CA ASP A 138 -14.53 1.84 -2.81
C ASP A 138 -14.77 2.73 -1.58
N LEU A 139 -14.37 2.31 -0.41
CA LEU A 139 -14.46 3.08 0.83
C LEU A 139 -13.28 4.05 0.98
N ASN A 140 -13.54 5.18 1.63
CA ASN A 140 -12.49 6.08 2.09
C ASN A 140 -12.00 5.62 3.48
N LEU A 141 -10.97 4.80 3.49
CA LEU A 141 -10.32 4.31 4.70
C LEU A 141 -9.31 5.34 5.21
N PHE A 142 -9.80 6.54 5.52
CA PHE A 142 -9.00 7.67 5.96
C PHE A 142 -8.88 7.69 7.49
N ILE A 143 -7.67 7.97 7.95
CA ILE A 143 -7.33 8.06 9.37
C ILE A 143 -6.74 9.44 9.62
N ASN A 144 -7.12 10.09 10.72
CA ASN A 144 -6.48 11.35 11.09
C ASN A 144 -5.05 11.11 11.60
N ASN A 145 -4.21 12.13 11.53
CA ASN A 145 -2.80 12.03 11.89
C ASN A 145 -2.50 12.38 13.37
N ALA A 146 -3.51 12.49 14.21
CA ALA A 146 -3.33 12.94 15.59
C ALA A 146 -2.41 12.01 16.38
N TYR A 147 -2.67 10.70 16.36
CA TYR A 147 -1.84 9.75 17.08
C TYR A 147 -0.42 9.64 16.53
N ALA A 148 -0.26 9.70 15.20
CA ALA A 148 1.07 9.68 14.61
C ALA A 148 1.90 10.89 15.08
N LYS A 149 1.33 12.10 15.06
CA LYS A 149 1.98 13.32 15.55
C LYS A 149 2.24 13.28 17.06
N GLU A 150 1.30 12.76 17.85
CA GLU A 150 1.47 12.56 19.29
C GLU A 150 2.64 11.62 19.61
N LEU A 151 2.88 10.63 18.75
CA LEU A 151 3.99 9.68 18.85
C LEU A 151 5.28 10.18 18.18
N GLY A 152 5.32 11.45 17.78
CA GLY A 152 6.53 12.10 17.28
C GLY A 152 6.77 11.93 15.77
N ALA A 153 5.79 11.47 15.00
CA ALA A 153 5.93 11.45 13.55
C ALA A 153 6.09 12.87 12.99
N THR A 154 7.12 13.06 12.19
CA THR A 154 7.44 14.32 11.52
C THR A 154 6.94 14.31 10.07
N GLU A 155 6.81 15.51 9.47
CA GLU A 155 6.44 15.59 8.04
C GLU A 155 7.52 14.95 7.16
N ASP A 156 7.07 14.29 6.09
CA ASP A 156 7.91 13.59 5.13
C ASP A 156 7.32 13.71 3.72
N ASP A 157 8.08 13.40 2.69
CA ASP A 157 7.57 13.40 1.33
C ASP A 157 6.99 12.03 0.95
N ILE A 158 5.67 11.90 1.08
CA ILE A 158 4.97 10.66 0.72
C ILE A 158 5.03 10.40 -0.80
N VAL A 159 5.11 11.43 -1.63
CA VAL A 159 5.20 11.27 -3.08
C VAL A 159 6.54 10.65 -3.44
N ASP A 160 7.64 11.16 -2.90
CA ASP A 160 8.97 10.58 -3.09
C ASP A 160 9.04 9.15 -2.56
N ALA A 161 8.47 8.87 -1.39
CA ALA A 161 8.42 7.52 -0.83
C ALA A 161 7.65 6.54 -1.72
N ILE A 162 6.53 6.97 -2.34
CA ILE A 162 5.78 6.18 -3.32
C ILE A 162 6.64 5.97 -4.58
N PHE A 163 7.27 7.03 -5.10
CA PHE A 163 8.16 6.95 -6.27
C PHE A 163 9.26 5.91 -6.08
N ASP A 164 9.96 5.95 -4.98
CA ASP A 164 11.03 5.02 -4.67
C ASP A 164 10.51 3.58 -4.55
N SER A 165 9.40 3.39 -3.84
CA SER A 165 8.75 2.08 -3.72
C SER A 165 8.37 1.51 -5.09
N VAL A 166 7.82 2.35 -5.98
CA VAL A 166 7.41 1.93 -7.33
C VAL A 166 8.63 1.61 -8.20
N LYS A 167 9.66 2.45 -8.20
CA LYS A 167 10.90 2.21 -8.98
C LYS A 167 11.55 0.88 -8.61
N VAL A 168 11.71 0.61 -7.31
CA VAL A 168 12.27 -0.65 -6.83
C VAL A 168 11.34 -1.83 -7.15
N SER A 169 10.02 -1.63 -7.08
CA SER A 169 9.05 -2.67 -7.45
C SER A 169 9.10 -3.01 -8.94
N VAL A 170 9.20 -2.01 -9.82
CA VAL A 170 9.36 -2.20 -11.27
C VAL A 170 10.68 -2.91 -11.58
N ALA A 171 11.77 -2.48 -10.96
CA ALA A 171 13.07 -3.11 -11.12
C ALA A 171 13.08 -4.58 -10.63
N SER A 172 12.38 -4.86 -9.52
CA SER A 172 12.17 -6.21 -9.02
C SER A 172 11.32 -7.07 -9.96
N TYR A 173 10.24 -6.51 -10.49
CA TYR A 173 9.38 -7.18 -11.48
C TYR A 173 10.14 -7.54 -12.75
N ASN A 174 11.01 -6.65 -13.22
CA ASN A 174 11.85 -6.86 -14.39
C ASN A 174 13.09 -7.73 -14.12
N GLY A 175 13.29 -8.18 -12.88
CA GLY A 175 14.44 -9.00 -12.49
C GLY A 175 15.79 -8.26 -12.49
N THR A 176 15.78 -6.93 -12.46
CA THR A 176 17.01 -6.10 -12.49
C THR A 176 17.57 -5.81 -11.11
N VAL A 177 16.84 -6.12 -10.04
CA VAL A 177 17.30 -5.99 -8.65
C VAL A 177 17.73 -7.34 -8.11
N LYS A 178 18.96 -7.42 -7.61
CA LYS A 178 19.43 -8.58 -6.86
C LYS A 178 18.76 -8.60 -5.49
N LEU A 179 17.88 -9.56 -5.27
CA LEU A 179 17.22 -9.76 -3.98
C LEU A 179 18.12 -10.56 -3.06
N LEU A 180 18.07 -10.23 -1.76
CA LEU A 180 18.66 -11.10 -0.75
C LEU A 180 17.82 -12.38 -0.65
N ASP A 181 18.48 -13.53 -0.70
CA ASP A 181 17.81 -14.79 -0.44
C ASP A 181 17.52 -14.86 1.06
N MET A 182 16.22 -14.76 1.38
CA MET A 182 15.72 -14.80 2.76
C MET A 182 15.45 -16.23 3.25
N LYS A 183 15.86 -17.23 2.48
CA LYS A 183 15.93 -18.60 2.98
C LYS A 183 17.08 -18.63 3.98
N GLY A 184 16.71 -18.47 5.23
CA GLY A 184 17.64 -18.44 6.33
C GLY A 184 18.55 -19.68 6.34
N GLU A 185 19.80 -19.43 6.61
CA GLU A 185 20.68 -20.39 7.20
C GLU A 185 20.22 -20.71 8.63
#